data_6e7048990f1bd4d72a0a342107a14df7
#
_entry.id   6e7048990f1bd4d72a0a342107a14df7
#
_cell.length_a   1.000
_cell.length_b   1.000
_cell.length_c   1.000
_cell.angle_alpha   90.00
_cell.angle_beta   90.00
_cell.angle_gamma   90.00
#
_symmetry.space_group_name_H-M   'P 1'
#
loop_
_entity.id
_entity.type
_entity.pdbx_description
1 polymer ?
#
loop_
_entity_poly.entity_id
_entity_poly.type
_entity_poly.pdbx_seq_one_letter_code
_entity_poly.pdbx_strand_id
1 'polypeptide(L)'
;GAPEHCAPNTLAYMGKPPIETFNKFKDKFYELSRKAGKKQYLVPYLMSSHPGSTLKDAVYLAEYLYKNHMRPEQVQDFYPTPGTVSTCMFYTGLDPYTLKPVFVEKTAEGKALQRALLQYYEPRNAEKVIKALKMTHREDLIPLLVPAEGRIAVQRSARRAEAADVTIHGDGTYTVRPRGK
;
A
#
# COMPACT_ATOMS: atom_id res chain seq x y z
N GLY A 1 8.08 -15.58 6.25
CA GLY A 1 9.09 -14.89 5.43
C GLY A 1 8.93 -13.38 5.50
N ALA A 2 10.04 -12.63 5.48
CA ALA A 2 10.05 -11.18 5.64
C ALA A 2 10.63 -10.47 4.41
N PRO A 3 9.92 -10.48 3.25
CA PRO A 3 10.33 -9.69 2.09
C PRO A 3 10.20 -8.19 2.35
N GLU A 4 9.24 -7.80 3.16
CA GLU A 4 8.84 -6.47 3.59
C GLU A 4 8.37 -5.55 2.45
N HIS A 5 8.99 -5.63 1.27
CA HIS A 5 8.62 -4.93 0.03
C HIS A 5 9.06 -5.74 -1.19
N CYS A 6 8.73 -5.26 -2.41
CA CYS A 6 9.21 -5.88 -3.65
C CYS A 6 9.86 -4.88 -4.61
N ALA A 7 9.65 -3.58 -4.42
CA ALA A 7 10.25 -2.55 -5.27
C ALA A 7 11.77 -2.49 -5.03
N PRO A 8 12.60 -2.57 -6.11
CA PRO A 8 14.05 -2.64 -5.97
C PRO A 8 14.64 -1.47 -5.18
N ASN A 9 14.18 -0.25 -5.43
CA ASN A 9 14.64 0.94 -4.75
C ASN A 9 14.34 0.89 -3.23
N THR A 10 13.13 0.50 -2.86
CA THR A 10 12.73 0.39 -1.45
C THR A 10 13.52 -0.72 -0.75
N LEU A 11 13.69 -1.88 -1.38
CA LEU A 11 14.50 -2.99 -0.83
C LEU A 11 15.97 -2.56 -0.62
N ALA A 12 16.53 -1.76 -1.52
CA ALA A 12 17.89 -1.24 -1.36
C ALA A 12 18.01 -0.37 -0.09
N TYR A 13 17.06 0.54 0.16
CA TYR A 13 17.04 1.33 1.40
C TYR A 13 16.75 0.49 2.65
N MET A 14 16.05 -0.61 2.53
CA MET A 14 15.86 -1.57 3.61
C MET A 14 17.12 -2.44 3.88
N GLY A 15 18.14 -2.37 3.02
CA GLY A 15 19.31 -3.27 3.08
C GLY A 15 18.94 -4.72 2.78
N LYS A 16 17.92 -4.96 1.98
CA LYS A 16 17.40 -6.29 1.66
C LYS A 16 17.80 -6.74 0.25
N PRO A 17 17.94 -8.07 0.04
CA PRO A 17 18.19 -8.60 -1.29
C PRO A 17 17.01 -8.34 -2.24
N PRO A 18 17.22 -8.43 -3.56
CA PRO A 18 16.15 -8.36 -4.55
C PRO A 18 15.03 -9.37 -4.29
N ILE A 19 13.81 -9.03 -4.71
CA ILE A 19 12.60 -9.85 -4.46
C ILE A 19 12.69 -11.26 -5.05
N GLU A 20 13.51 -11.46 -6.08
CA GLU A 20 13.79 -12.74 -6.71
C GLU A 20 14.36 -13.77 -5.72
N THR A 21 15.12 -13.32 -4.72
CA THR A 21 15.63 -14.17 -3.64
C THR A 21 14.48 -14.74 -2.81
N PHE A 22 13.51 -13.90 -2.46
CA PHE A 22 12.31 -14.35 -1.76
C PHE A 22 11.46 -15.27 -2.64
N ASN A 23 11.32 -14.98 -3.93
CA ASN A 23 10.55 -15.82 -4.86
C ASN A 23 11.16 -17.23 -4.96
N LYS A 24 12.47 -17.33 -5.13
CA LYS A 24 13.18 -18.63 -5.12
C LYS A 24 12.97 -19.40 -3.81
N PHE A 25 13.07 -18.71 -2.68
CA PHE A 25 12.80 -19.29 -1.37
C PHE A 25 11.36 -19.80 -1.26
N LYS A 26 10.38 -18.98 -1.67
CA LYS A 26 8.95 -19.32 -1.66
C LYS A 26 8.68 -20.59 -2.48
N ASP A 27 9.21 -20.65 -3.69
CA ASP A 27 9.01 -21.78 -4.59
C ASP A 27 9.63 -23.07 -4.00
N LYS A 28 10.84 -22.95 -3.44
CA LYS A 28 11.51 -24.09 -2.78
C LYS A 28 10.77 -24.53 -1.51
N PHE A 29 10.27 -23.60 -0.72
CA PHE A 29 9.47 -23.90 0.46
C PHE A 29 8.23 -24.74 0.12
N TYR A 30 7.47 -24.35 -0.91
CA TYR A 30 6.29 -25.09 -1.31
C TYR A 30 6.62 -26.42 -1.98
N GLU A 31 7.71 -26.52 -2.73
CA GLU A 31 8.20 -27.77 -3.27
C GLU A 31 8.50 -28.78 -2.14
N LEU A 32 9.26 -28.35 -1.14
CA LEU A 32 9.64 -29.21 -0.01
C LEU A 32 8.47 -29.58 0.88
N SER A 33 7.54 -28.65 1.11
CA SER A 33 6.31 -28.92 1.87
C SER A 33 5.47 -30.00 1.21
N ARG A 34 5.32 -29.92 -0.12
CA ARG A 34 4.61 -30.98 -0.90
C ARG A 34 5.34 -32.33 -0.80
N LYS A 35 6.67 -32.34 -0.97
CA LYS A 35 7.47 -33.59 -0.85
C LYS A 35 7.35 -34.22 0.52
N ALA A 36 7.24 -33.40 1.56
CA ALA A 36 7.09 -33.86 2.94
C ALA A 36 5.63 -34.23 3.31
N GLY A 37 4.68 -34.10 2.38
CA GLY A 37 3.25 -34.33 2.63
C GLY A 37 2.64 -33.36 3.64
N LYS A 38 3.26 -32.20 3.85
CA LYS A 38 2.81 -31.21 4.84
C LYS A 38 2.04 -30.07 4.17
N LYS A 39 0.92 -29.69 4.79
CA LYS A 39 0.15 -28.52 4.39
C LYS A 39 0.64 -27.30 5.20
N GLN A 40 1.61 -26.59 4.65
CA GLN A 40 2.23 -25.42 5.30
C GLN A 40 2.00 -24.17 4.44
N TYR A 41 1.92 -23.02 5.10
CA TYR A 41 1.69 -21.73 4.46
C TYR A 41 2.81 -20.76 4.81
N LEU A 42 3.25 -20.00 3.83
CA LEU A 42 4.20 -18.93 4.00
C LEU A 42 3.42 -17.63 4.16
N VAL A 43 3.53 -17.01 5.33
CA VAL A 43 2.93 -15.69 5.60
C VAL A 43 4.01 -14.63 5.32
N PRO A 44 3.85 -13.79 4.28
CA PRO A 44 4.79 -12.73 4.02
C PRO A 44 4.61 -11.59 5.02
N TYR A 45 5.69 -11.13 5.62
CA TYR A 45 5.71 -9.90 6.40
C TYR A 45 5.96 -8.72 5.45
N LEU A 46 5.06 -7.75 5.46
CA LEU A 46 5.09 -6.60 4.57
C LEU A 46 4.96 -5.29 5.35
N MET A 47 5.61 -4.25 4.83
CA MET A 47 5.69 -2.94 5.48
C MET A 47 5.36 -1.83 4.47
N SER A 48 4.53 -0.86 4.90
CA SER A 48 4.27 0.36 4.15
C SER A 48 5.09 1.53 4.66
N SER A 49 5.29 2.53 3.81
CA SER A 49 5.86 3.83 4.17
C SER A 49 7.27 3.79 4.75
N HIS A 50 8.07 2.76 4.44
CA HIS A 50 9.49 2.77 4.74
C HIS A 50 10.18 3.93 4.00
N PRO A 51 11.21 4.59 4.57
CA PRO A 51 12.02 5.55 3.83
C PRO A 51 12.46 5.00 2.47
N GLY A 52 12.29 5.79 1.41
CA GLY A 52 12.50 5.38 0.03
C GLY A 52 11.27 4.78 -0.67
N SER A 53 10.21 4.43 0.05
CA SER A 53 8.97 3.92 -0.56
C SER A 53 8.06 5.06 -1.01
N THR A 54 8.00 5.29 -2.31
CA THR A 54 7.06 6.23 -2.92
C THR A 54 5.69 5.59 -3.11
N LEU A 55 4.68 6.40 -3.47
CA LEU A 55 3.36 5.86 -3.81
C LEU A 55 3.42 4.94 -5.04
N LYS A 56 4.31 5.20 -6.01
CA LYS A 56 4.53 4.32 -7.15
C LYS A 56 5.09 2.96 -6.73
N ASP A 57 6.01 2.94 -5.77
CA ASP A 57 6.57 1.69 -5.23
C ASP A 57 5.49 0.89 -4.49
N ALA A 58 4.59 1.57 -3.76
CA ALA A 58 3.46 0.91 -3.10
C ALA A 58 2.45 0.32 -4.10
N VAL A 59 2.18 1.01 -5.21
CA VAL A 59 1.35 0.47 -6.31
C VAL A 59 2.03 -0.74 -6.96
N TYR A 60 3.35 -0.67 -7.19
CA TYR A 60 4.12 -1.80 -7.69
C TYR A 60 4.04 -3.02 -6.77
N LEU A 61 4.09 -2.79 -5.44
CA LEU A 61 3.91 -3.86 -4.45
C LEU A 61 2.49 -4.45 -4.51
N ALA A 62 1.45 -3.63 -4.62
CA ALA A 62 0.07 -4.12 -4.75
C ALA A 62 -0.12 -4.99 -6.01
N GLU A 63 0.44 -4.57 -7.13
CA GLU A 63 0.44 -5.34 -8.38
C GLU A 63 1.18 -6.67 -8.23
N TYR A 64 2.35 -6.66 -7.57
CA TYR A 64 3.12 -7.88 -7.27
C TYR A 64 2.30 -8.85 -6.40
N LEU A 65 1.65 -8.35 -5.34
CA LEU A 65 0.81 -9.16 -4.47
C LEU A 65 -0.35 -9.79 -5.23
N TYR A 66 -1.02 -9.03 -6.08
CA TYR A 66 -2.09 -9.52 -6.94
C TYR A 66 -1.61 -10.64 -7.88
N LYS A 67 -0.53 -10.42 -8.61
CA LYS A 67 0.06 -11.39 -9.55
C LYS A 67 0.51 -12.68 -8.87
N ASN A 68 0.92 -12.61 -7.61
CA ASN A 68 1.34 -13.76 -6.81
C ASN A 68 0.21 -14.35 -5.94
N HIS A 69 -1.04 -13.91 -6.12
CA HIS A 69 -2.21 -14.36 -5.35
C HIS A 69 -2.03 -14.19 -3.83
N MET A 70 -1.33 -13.15 -3.41
CA MET A 70 -1.08 -12.85 -2.01
C MET A 70 -2.11 -11.85 -1.46
N ARG A 71 -2.71 -12.19 -0.33
CA ARG A 71 -3.67 -11.35 0.40
C ARG A 71 -3.20 -11.22 1.85
N PRO A 72 -2.26 -10.31 2.15
CA PRO A 72 -1.71 -10.19 3.50
C PRO A 72 -2.76 -9.64 4.46
N GLU A 73 -3.09 -10.42 5.49
CA GLU A 73 -4.02 -10.01 6.55
C GLU A 73 -3.35 -9.05 7.55
N GLN A 74 -2.08 -9.32 7.87
CA GLN A 74 -1.28 -8.50 8.77
C GLN A 74 -0.27 -7.69 7.98
N VAL A 75 -0.37 -6.37 8.11
CA VAL A 75 0.54 -5.41 7.48
C VAL A 75 1.01 -4.38 8.51
N GLN A 76 2.24 -3.92 8.36
CA GLN A 76 2.86 -2.95 9.26
C GLN A 76 3.09 -1.63 8.52
N ASP A 77 2.93 -0.52 9.24
CA ASP A 77 3.48 0.75 8.81
C ASP A 77 4.89 0.88 9.37
N PHE A 78 5.78 1.52 8.62
CA PHE A 78 7.11 1.82 9.14
C PHE A 78 7.00 2.60 10.46
N TYR A 79 7.68 2.10 11.47
CA TYR A 79 7.83 2.76 12.75
C TYR A 79 9.32 3.02 13.03
N PRO A 80 9.73 4.26 13.27
CA PRO A 80 11.14 4.58 13.50
C PRO A 80 11.61 4.00 14.84
N THR A 81 12.49 3.00 14.76
CA THR A 81 13.12 2.36 15.93
C THR A 81 14.49 2.99 16.16
N PRO A 82 14.80 3.48 17.36
CA PRO A 82 16.10 4.10 17.67
C PRO A 82 17.28 3.20 17.29
N GLY A 83 18.37 3.80 16.81
CA GLY A 83 19.61 3.08 16.47
C GLY A 83 19.60 2.38 15.11
N THR A 84 18.61 2.59 14.26
CA THR A 84 18.55 1.99 12.93
C THR A 84 18.85 3.01 11.82
N VAL A 85 19.43 2.52 10.71
CA VAL A 85 19.68 3.30 9.48
C VAL A 85 18.37 3.88 8.93
N SER A 86 17.31 3.09 8.93
CA SER A 86 15.98 3.53 8.46
C SER A 86 15.43 4.69 9.29
N THR A 87 15.66 4.69 10.59
CA THR A 87 15.25 5.81 11.46
C THR A 87 16.07 7.07 11.17
N CYS A 88 17.37 6.94 10.90
CA CYS A 88 18.18 8.06 10.45
C CYS A 88 17.60 8.67 9.16
N MET A 89 17.34 7.87 8.16
CA MET A 89 16.70 8.32 6.90
C MET A 89 15.33 8.98 7.14
N PHE A 90 14.53 8.41 8.03
CA PHE A 90 13.19 8.95 8.35
C PHE A 90 13.23 10.38 8.89
N TYR A 91 14.15 10.67 9.79
CA TYR A 91 14.26 12.00 10.41
C TYR A 91 15.04 12.98 9.56
N THR A 92 16.13 12.56 8.93
CA THR A 92 17.01 13.44 8.15
C THR A 92 16.56 13.64 6.70
N GLY A 93 15.84 12.68 6.13
CA GLY A 93 15.56 12.65 4.69
C GLY A 93 16.80 12.37 3.83
N LEU A 94 17.86 11.84 4.44
CA LEU A 94 19.13 11.54 3.78
C LEU A 94 19.53 10.09 4.00
N ASP A 95 20.13 9.48 2.99
CA ASP A 95 20.84 8.22 3.13
C ASP A 95 22.14 8.46 3.90
N PRO A 96 22.35 7.85 5.07
CA PRO A 96 23.51 8.12 5.92
C PRO A 96 24.86 7.66 5.30
N TYR A 97 24.83 6.78 4.29
CA TYR A 97 26.04 6.30 3.62
C TYR A 97 26.45 7.18 2.45
N THR A 98 25.48 7.75 1.73
CA THR A 98 25.74 8.51 0.50
C THR A 98 25.41 9.99 0.62
N LEU A 99 24.74 10.39 1.69
CA LEU A 99 24.21 11.74 1.95
C LEU A 99 23.25 12.23 0.86
N LYS A 100 22.75 11.34 0.02
CA LYS A 100 21.76 11.67 -0.99
C LYS A 100 20.36 11.77 -0.38
N PRO A 101 19.50 12.66 -0.92
CA PRO A 101 18.10 12.75 -0.49
C PRO A 101 17.36 11.43 -0.64
N VAL A 102 16.58 11.06 0.37
CA VAL A 102 15.68 9.91 0.40
C VAL A 102 14.27 10.40 0.60
N PHE A 103 13.35 9.95 -0.25
CA PHE A 103 11.93 10.23 -0.07
C PHE A 103 11.42 9.62 1.23
N VAL A 104 10.69 10.40 2.01
CA VAL A 104 10.02 9.93 3.23
C VAL A 104 8.58 10.41 3.23
N GLU A 105 7.63 9.47 3.22
CA GLU A 105 6.22 9.81 3.34
C GLU A 105 5.89 10.24 4.77
N LYS A 106 5.63 11.52 4.96
CA LYS A 106 5.31 12.11 6.28
C LYS A 106 3.84 12.47 6.44
N THR A 107 3.09 12.52 5.33
CA THR A 107 1.68 12.90 5.37
C THR A 107 0.80 11.73 5.85
N ALA A 108 -0.22 12.03 6.65
CA ALA A 108 -1.17 11.03 7.09
C ALA A 108 -1.91 10.38 5.91
N GLU A 109 -2.22 11.17 4.89
CA GLU A 109 -2.88 10.70 3.68
C GLU A 109 -1.99 9.73 2.89
N GLY A 110 -0.75 10.11 2.57
CA GLY A 110 0.17 9.26 1.82
C GLY A 110 0.44 7.92 2.52
N LYS A 111 0.62 7.93 3.85
CA LYS A 111 0.73 6.70 4.65
C LYS A 111 -0.53 5.84 4.55
N ALA A 112 -1.72 6.46 4.66
CA ALA A 112 -2.98 5.73 4.54
C ALA A 112 -3.19 5.11 3.15
N LEU A 113 -2.76 5.79 2.08
CA LEU A 113 -2.80 5.26 0.71
C LEU A 113 -1.83 4.08 0.54
N GLN A 114 -0.59 4.21 0.99
CA GLN A 114 0.39 3.10 0.91
C GLN A 114 -0.08 1.88 1.71
N ARG A 115 -0.63 2.08 2.91
CA ARG A 115 -1.17 0.99 3.71
C ARG A 115 -2.37 0.31 3.04
N ALA A 116 -3.31 1.08 2.47
CA ALA A 116 -4.47 0.55 1.79
C ALA A 116 -4.09 -0.35 0.60
N LEU A 117 -3.01 -0.02 -0.11
CA LEU A 117 -2.49 -0.82 -1.23
C LEU A 117 -1.99 -2.20 -0.80
N LEU A 118 -1.49 -2.36 0.43
CA LEU A 118 -1.11 -3.68 0.97
C LEU A 118 -2.32 -4.59 1.17
N GLN A 119 -3.48 -4.02 1.46
CA GLN A 119 -4.75 -4.73 1.63
C GLN A 119 -5.76 -4.32 0.55
N TYR A 120 -5.29 -4.29 -0.70
CA TYR A 120 -6.02 -3.81 -1.88
C TYR A 120 -7.36 -4.54 -2.10
N TYR A 121 -7.43 -5.78 -1.70
CA TYR A 121 -8.59 -6.68 -1.88
C TYR A 121 -9.75 -6.38 -0.89
N GLU A 122 -9.52 -5.57 0.13
CA GLU A 122 -10.54 -5.19 1.11
C GLU A 122 -11.48 -4.12 0.54
N PRO A 123 -12.81 -4.34 0.48
CA PRO A 123 -13.76 -3.36 -0.07
C PRO A 123 -13.69 -1.99 0.61
N ARG A 124 -13.39 -1.95 1.92
CA ARG A 124 -13.23 -0.71 2.71
C ARG A 124 -12.04 0.15 2.26
N ASN A 125 -11.07 -0.44 1.58
CA ASN A 125 -9.89 0.26 1.06
C ASN A 125 -10.09 0.78 -0.38
N ALA A 126 -11.20 0.44 -1.05
CA ALA A 126 -11.43 0.70 -2.46
C ALA A 126 -11.22 2.17 -2.85
N GLU A 127 -11.75 3.10 -2.06
CA GLU A 127 -11.61 4.54 -2.34
C GLU A 127 -10.14 4.98 -2.32
N LYS A 128 -9.39 4.56 -1.30
CA LYS A 128 -7.96 4.89 -1.18
C LYS A 128 -7.13 4.23 -2.28
N VAL A 129 -7.41 2.98 -2.61
CA VAL A 129 -6.73 2.26 -3.69
C VAL A 129 -6.99 2.94 -5.04
N ILE A 130 -8.25 3.28 -5.36
CA ILE A 130 -8.60 4.01 -6.58
C ILE A 130 -7.88 5.36 -6.62
N LYS A 131 -7.87 6.10 -5.51
CA LYS A 131 -7.16 7.38 -5.41
C LYS A 131 -5.67 7.22 -5.70
N ALA A 132 -5.01 6.27 -5.07
CA ALA A 132 -3.59 5.99 -5.27
C ALA A 132 -3.27 5.62 -6.73
N LEU A 133 -4.10 4.79 -7.35
CA LEU A 133 -3.94 4.38 -8.76
C LEU A 133 -4.10 5.57 -9.71
N LYS A 134 -5.07 6.46 -9.48
CA LYS A 134 -5.23 7.69 -10.26
C LYS A 134 -4.03 8.64 -10.09
N MET A 135 -3.54 8.85 -8.88
CA MET A 135 -2.37 9.70 -8.61
C MET A 135 -1.09 9.19 -9.26
N THR A 136 -1.01 7.90 -9.52
CA THR A 136 0.17 7.26 -10.15
C THR A 136 -0.03 6.93 -11.63
N HIS A 137 -1.17 7.32 -12.22
CA HIS A 137 -1.56 7.02 -13.60
C HIS A 137 -1.56 5.51 -13.90
N ARG A 138 -2.10 4.72 -12.96
CA ARG A 138 -2.24 3.27 -13.07
C ARG A 138 -3.70 2.83 -12.92
N GLU A 139 -4.61 3.57 -13.56
CA GLU A 139 -6.04 3.24 -13.59
C GLU A 139 -6.33 1.88 -14.26
N ASP A 140 -5.40 1.41 -15.08
CA ASP A 140 -5.40 0.06 -15.66
C ASP A 140 -5.52 -1.06 -14.60
N LEU A 141 -5.03 -0.80 -13.39
CA LEU A 141 -5.08 -1.76 -12.30
C LEU A 141 -6.39 -1.73 -11.48
N ILE A 142 -7.27 -0.74 -11.68
CA ILE A 142 -8.54 -0.66 -10.92
C ILE A 142 -9.37 -1.93 -11.05
N PRO A 143 -9.64 -2.47 -12.26
CA PRO A 143 -10.45 -3.68 -12.38
C PRO A 143 -9.79 -4.93 -11.78
N LEU A 144 -8.46 -4.93 -11.62
CA LEU A 144 -7.69 -6.05 -11.10
C LEU A 144 -7.59 -6.01 -9.57
N LEU A 145 -7.25 -4.84 -9.01
CA LEU A 145 -6.97 -4.68 -7.58
C LEU A 145 -8.22 -4.39 -6.75
N VAL A 146 -9.19 -3.65 -7.30
CA VAL A 146 -10.35 -3.21 -6.53
C VAL A 146 -11.53 -4.16 -6.73
N PRO A 147 -12.04 -4.80 -5.66
CA PRO A 147 -13.20 -5.68 -5.73
C PRO A 147 -14.44 -4.97 -6.32
N ALA A 148 -15.29 -5.69 -7.03
CA ALA A 148 -16.50 -5.14 -7.64
C ALA A 148 -17.40 -4.40 -6.63
N GLU A 149 -17.57 -4.98 -5.45
CA GLU A 149 -18.33 -4.37 -4.34
C GLU A 149 -17.76 -3.02 -3.92
N GLY A 150 -16.44 -2.91 -3.79
CA GLY A 150 -15.75 -1.67 -3.45
C GLY A 150 -15.92 -0.61 -4.54
N ARG A 151 -15.81 -0.98 -5.83
CA ARG A 151 -16.03 -0.06 -6.96
C ARG A 151 -17.46 0.47 -6.98
N ILE A 152 -18.45 -0.39 -6.73
CA ILE A 152 -19.86 0.00 -6.65
C ILE A 152 -20.09 0.96 -5.48
N ALA A 153 -19.50 0.68 -4.32
CA ALA A 153 -19.62 1.52 -3.14
C ALA A 153 -19.06 2.94 -3.41
N VAL A 154 -17.87 3.03 -4.00
CA VAL A 154 -17.24 4.32 -4.37
C VAL A 154 -18.10 5.10 -5.37
N GLN A 155 -18.63 4.42 -6.42
CA GLN A 155 -19.50 5.07 -7.39
C GLN A 155 -20.80 5.60 -6.76
N ARG A 156 -21.41 4.83 -5.84
CA ARG A 156 -22.62 5.29 -5.12
C ARG A 156 -22.31 6.49 -4.22
N SER A 157 -21.18 6.50 -3.55
CA SER A 157 -20.74 7.63 -2.72
C SER A 157 -20.52 8.89 -3.54
N ALA A 158 -19.85 8.78 -4.69
CA ALA A 158 -19.64 9.89 -5.61
C ALA A 158 -20.96 10.46 -6.12
N ARG A 159 -21.89 9.61 -6.58
CA ARG A 159 -23.23 10.05 -7.03
C ARG A 159 -24.03 10.73 -5.92
N ARG A 160 -23.90 10.28 -4.67
CA ARG A 160 -24.54 10.93 -3.52
C ARG A 160 -23.95 12.31 -3.25
N ALA A 161 -22.63 12.45 -3.34
CA ALA A 161 -21.95 13.72 -3.17
C ALA A 161 -22.35 14.73 -4.28
N GLU A 162 -22.41 14.28 -5.54
CA GLU A 162 -22.87 15.10 -6.67
C GLU A 162 -24.35 15.52 -6.56
N ALA A 163 -25.17 14.66 -5.94
CA ALA A 163 -26.60 14.91 -5.73
C ALA A 163 -26.91 15.72 -4.46
N ALA A 164 -25.92 16.16 -3.73
CA ALA A 164 -26.08 16.89 -2.48
C ALA A 164 -25.74 18.38 -2.65
N ASP A 165 -26.61 19.28 -2.17
CA ASP A 165 -26.27 20.68 -1.99
C ASP A 165 -25.67 20.89 -0.59
N VAL A 166 -24.46 21.42 -0.55
CA VAL A 166 -23.76 21.74 0.69
C VAL A 166 -23.84 23.25 0.91
N THR A 167 -24.50 23.67 1.98
CA THR A 167 -24.50 25.05 2.44
C THR A 167 -23.56 25.19 3.61
N ILE A 168 -22.54 26.05 3.50
CA ILE A 168 -21.62 26.38 4.60
C ILE A 168 -22.17 27.61 5.31
N HIS A 169 -22.35 27.53 6.62
CA HIS A 169 -22.80 28.62 7.47
C HIS A 169 -21.62 29.44 7.97
N GLY A 170 -21.88 30.71 8.30
CA GLY A 170 -20.83 31.65 8.76
C GLY A 170 -20.14 31.28 10.08
N ASP A 171 -20.70 30.35 10.84
CA ASP A 171 -20.11 29.76 12.08
C ASP A 171 -19.23 28.54 11.83
N GLY A 172 -18.98 28.18 10.55
CA GLY A 172 -18.18 27.02 10.16
C GLY A 172 -18.94 25.69 10.15
N THR A 173 -20.23 25.69 10.47
CA THR A 173 -21.10 24.52 10.31
C THR A 173 -21.54 24.36 8.86
N TYR A 174 -21.98 23.16 8.46
CA TYR A 174 -22.51 22.93 7.11
C TYR A 174 -23.78 22.08 7.16
N THR A 175 -24.67 22.38 6.22
CA THR A 175 -25.88 21.57 5.97
C THR A 175 -25.77 20.89 4.63
N VAL A 176 -26.01 19.56 4.59
CA VAL A 176 -26.05 18.78 3.37
C VAL A 176 -27.52 18.47 3.06
N ARG A 177 -28.02 18.96 1.92
CA ARG A 177 -29.37 18.64 1.45
C ARG A 177 -29.28 17.84 0.16
N PRO A 178 -30.02 16.72 0.01
CA PRO A 178 -30.13 16.04 -1.27
C PRO A 178 -30.72 17.00 -2.30
N ARG A 179 -30.13 17.11 -3.49
CA ARG A 179 -30.76 17.81 -4.60
C ARG A 179 -32.04 17.06 -4.94
N GLY A 180 -33.17 17.72 -4.76
CA GLY A 180 -34.47 17.18 -5.13
C GLY A 180 -34.53 16.84 -6.63
N LYS A 181 -35.25 15.74 -6.95
CA LYS A 181 -35.62 15.42 -8.33
C LYS A 181 -36.54 16.46 -8.86
#